data_49fefa7aaedfe60e4aa1671eca6f2f7e
#
_entry.id   49fefa7aaedfe60e4aa1671eca6f2f7e
#
_cell.length_a   1.000
_cell.length_b   1.000
_cell.length_c   1.000
_cell.angle_alpha   90.00
_cell.angle_beta   90.00
_cell.angle_gamma   90.00
#
_symmetry.space_group_name_H-M   'P 1'
#
loop_
_entity.id
_entity.type
_entity.pdbx_description
1 polymer ?
#
loop_
_entity_poly.entity_id
_entity_poly.type
_entity_poly.pdbx_seq_one_letter_code
_entity_poly.pdbx_strand_id
1 'polypeptide(L)'
;MDALHQKARIAKFLFAFRFLDKVIDNGNGSQSRLPKHKNQTVHAKAQGKTFQQVQKQEKGQNGISAHDLFLLLKKEGYDINLMFNTNPEEVLAKIDKKYHKKVLENFARVDKNIEQERKLQAKYRPMLPQLERELAYQSTYKG
;
A
#
# COMPACT_ATOMS: atom_id res chain seq x y z
N MET A 1 13.87 -5.44 9.11
CA MET A 1 12.58 -4.72 8.91
C MET A 1 11.46 -5.75 8.93
N ASP A 2 10.51 -5.64 9.84
CA ASP A 2 9.45 -6.64 9.95
C ASP A 2 8.38 -6.47 8.87
N ALA A 3 7.57 -7.50 8.68
CA ALA A 3 6.54 -7.52 7.63
C ALA A 3 5.47 -6.43 7.82
N LEU A 4 5.12 -6.10 9.06
CA LEU A 4 4.15 -5.05 9.36
C LEU A 4 4.69 -3.67 9.03
N HIS A 5 5.97 -3.43 9.27
CA HIS A 5 6.62 -2.18 8.89
C HIS A 5 6.59 -1.99 7.37
N GLN A 6 6.90 -3.04 6.61
CA GLN A 6 6.83 -3.00 5.15
C GLN A 6 5.40 -2.78 4.65
N LYS A 7 4.44 -3.44 5.27
CA LYS A 7 3.03 -3.28 4.93
C LYS A 7 2.58 -1.82 5.13
N ALA A 8 2.95 -1.21 6.25
CA ALA A 8 2.66 0.19 6.54
C ALA A 8 3.29 1.11 5.49
N ARG A 9 4.55 0.89 5.18
CA ARG A 9 5.31 1.69 4.22
C ARG A 9 4.68 1.64 2.83
N ILE A 10 4.36 0.44 2.35
CA ILE A 10 3.75 0.26 1.04
C ILE A 10 2.36 0.90 0.98
N ALA A 11 1.54 0.73 2.02
CA ALA A 11 0.21 1.33 2.08
C ALA A 11 0.27 2.86 1.96
N LYS A 12 1.22 3.48 2.66
CA LYS A 12 1.43 4.93 2.61
C LYS A 12 1.83 5.39 1.21
N PHE A 13 2.76 4.69 0.56
CA PHE A 13 3.16 5.01 -0.81
C PHE A 13 2.00 4.86 -1.78
N LEU A 14 1.22 3.79 -1.68
CA LEU A 14 0.09 3.55 -2.57
C LEU A 14 -0.91 4.70 -2.54
N PHE A 15 -1.22 5.21 -1.35
CA PHE A 15 -2.11 6.35 -1.21
C PHE A 15 -1.47 7.63 -1.75
N ALA A 16 -0.24 7.92 -1.34
CA ALA A 16 0.48 9.14 -1.71
C ALA A 16 0.69 9.24 -3.22
N PHE A 17 0.97 8.13 -3.89
CA PHE A 17 1.22 8.11 -5.33
C PHE A 17 0.04 8.63 -6.15
N ARG A 18 -1.18 8.49 -5.67
CA ARG A 18 -2.36 9.00 -6.39
C ARG A 18 -2.36 10.53 -6.48
N PHE A 19 -1.62 11.20 -5.60
CA PHE A 19 -1.58 12.67 -5.52
C PHE A 19 -0.30 13.27 -6.09
N LEU A 20 0.59 12.45 -6.64
CA LEU A 20 1.82 12.96 -7.24
C LEU A 20 1.52 13.88 -8.42
N ASP A 21 2.18 15.02 -8.45
CA ASP A 21 2.16 15.90 -9.61
C ASP A 21 3.04 15.29 -10.69
N LYS A 22 2.41 14.82 -11.76
CA LYS A 22 3.12 14.28 -12.91
C LYS A 22 3.05 15.27 -14.05
N VAL A 23 4.22 15.54 -14.63
CA VAL A 23 4.32 16.32 -15.86
C VAL A 23 4.61 15.33 -16.97
N ILE A 24 3.73 15.30 -17.99
CA ILE A 24 3.93 14.47 -19.17
C ILE A 24 4.63 15.32 -20.22
N ASP A 25 5.78 14.84 -20.70
CA ASP A 25 6.42 15.40 -21.89
C ASP A 25 5.76 14.77 -23.12
N ASN A 26 5.09 15.60 -23.91
CA ASN A 26 4.40 15.16 -25.13
C ASN A 26 5.33 14.97 -26.34
N GLY A 27 6.63 14.98 -26.14
CA GLY A 27 7.60 14.76 -27.20
C GLY A 27 7.84 15.96 -28.13
N ASN A 28 7.06 17.03 -28.00
CA ASN A 28 7.19 18.24 -28.81
C ASN A 28 7.57 19.46 -27.96
N GLY A 29 8.09 19.20 -26.77
CA GLY A 29 8.51 20.25 -25.84
C GLY A 29 7.38 20.84 -25.00
N SER A 30 6.12 20.51 -25.25
CA SER A 30 5.04 20.93 -24.41
C SER A 30 4.81 19.91 -23.29
N GLN A 31 4.58 20.42 -22.08
CA GLN A 31 4.34 19.60 -20.91
C GLN A 31 2.88 19.73 -20.50
N SER A 32 2.20 18.61 -20.35
CA SER A 32 0.84 18.57 -19.85
C SER A 32 0.84 17.96 -18.45
N ARG A 33 0.19 18.65 -17.51
CA ARG A 33 -0.02 18.08 -16.18
C ARG A 33 -1.16 17.09 -16.23
N LEU A 34 -0.95 15.89 -15.67
CA LEU A 34 -2.01 14.95 -15.40
C LEU A 34 -2.97 15.53 -14.37
N PRO A 35 -4.22 15.02 -14.28
CA PRO A 35 -5.10 15.36 -13.18
C PRO A 35 -4.35 15.31 -11.85
N LYS A 36 -4.60 16.30 -10.98
CA LYS A 36 -3.83 16.48 -9.75
C LYS A 36 -3.90 15.32 -8.77
N HIS A 37 -4.85 14.43 -8.96
CA HIS A 37 -4.89 13.17 -8.22
C HIS A 37 -5.63 12.12 -9.05
N LYS A 38 -5.29 10.86 -8.77
CA LYS A 38 -5.97 9.71 -9.34
C LYS A 38 -6.91 9.15 -8.27
N ASN A 39 -8.07 8.66 -8.67
CA ASN A 39 -8.95 7.97 -7.75
C ASN A 39 -8.52 6.51 -7.56
N GLN A 40 -9.11 5.84 -6.58
CA GLN A 40 -8.76 4.45 -6.26
C GLN A 40 -9.10 3.47 -7.39
N THR A 41 -10.05 3.82 -8.26
CA THR A 41 -10.43 3.00 -9.41
C THR A 41 -9.25 2.78 -10.36
N VAL A 42 -8.40 3.79 -10.54
CA VAL A 42 -7.21 3.69 -11.38
C VAL A 42 -6.28 2.60 -10.85
N HIS A 43 -6.01 2.61 -9.54
CA HIS A 43 -5.17 1.59 -8.92
C HIS A 43 -5.83 0.20 -8.95
N ALA A 44 -7.14 0.14 -8.80
CA ALA A 44 -7.88 -1.12 -8.88
C ALA A 44 -7.76 -1.75 -10.27
N LYS A 45 -7.95 -0.97 -11.32
CA LYS A 45 -7.80 -1.44 -12.70
C LYS A 45 -6.38 -1.91 -12.99
N ALA A 46 -5.39 -1.18 -12.51
CA ALA A 46 -3.98 -1.54 -12.74
C ALA A 46 -3.62 -2.89 -12.13
N GLN A 47 -4.26 -3.28 -11.03
CA GLN A 47 -4.01 -4.53 -10.34
C GLN A 47 -4.99 -5.65 -10.71
N GLY A 48 -6.06 -5.36 -11.44
CA GLY A 48 -7.16 -6.31 -11.63
C GLY A 48 -7.89 -6.63 -10.34
N LYS A 49 -8.01 -5.66 -9.43
CA LYS A 49 -8.64 -5.80 -8.11
C LYS A 49 -9.90 -4.96 -8.03
N THR A 50 -10.71 -5.20 -6.98
CA THR A 50 -11.89 -4.37 -6.71
C THR A 50 -11.48 -3.07 -6.03
N PHE A 51 -12.37 -2.09 -6.10
CA PHE A 51 -12.23 -0.82 -5.41
C PHE A 51 -12.06 -1.03 -3.89
N GLN A 52 -12.86 -1.93 -3.31
CA GLN A 52 -12.79 -2.24 -1.88
C GLN A 52 -11.45 -2.84 -1.47
N GLN A 53 -10.88 -3.69 -2.33
CA GLN A 53 -9.56 -4.27 -2.06
C GLN A 53 -8.46 -3.20 -2.05
N VAL A 54 -8.52 -2.25 -2.98
CA VAL A 54 -7.57 -1.13 -3.01
C VAL A 54 -7.72 -0.23 -1.79
N GLN A 55 -8.96 0.04 -1.37
CA GLN A 55 -9.20 0.81 -0.14
C GLN A 55 -8.50 0.16 1.06
N LYS A 56 -8.62 -1.15 1.20
CA LYS A 56 -7.98 -1.89 2.29
C LYS A 56 -6.45 -1.88 2.18
N GLN A 57 -5.92 -1.95 0.97
CA GLN A 57 -4.47 -1.83 0.75
C GLN A 57 -3.96 -0.48 1.21
N GLU A 58 -4.65 0.60 0.87
CA GLU A 58 -4.25 1.96 1.21
C GLU A 58 -4.36 2.27 2.70
N LYS A 59 -5.20 1.53 3.42
CA LYS A 59 -5.35 1.67 4.86
C LYS A 59 -4.42 0.75 5.66
N GLY A 60 -3.64 -0.08 4.99
CA GLY A 60 -2.77 -1.03 5.65
C GLY A 60 -3.49 -2.25 6.22
N GLN A 61 -4.74 -2.50 5.80
CA GLN A 61 -5.52 -3.66 6.23
C GLN A 61 -5.20 -4.90 5.41
N ASN A 62 -5.01 -4.73 4.11
CA ASN A 62 -4.59 -5.80 3.21
C ASN A 62 -3.22 -5.47 2.64
N GLY A 63 -2.39 -6.50 2.48
CA GLY A 63 -1.14 -6.36 1.74
C GLY A 63 -1.38 -6.35 0.24
N ILE A 64 -0.32 -6.12 -0.52
CA ILE A 64 -0.30 -6.23 -1.97
C ILE A 64 0.81 -7.20 -2.35
N SER A 65 0.57 -8.10 -3.28
CA SER A 65 1.60 -9.00 -3.76
C SER A 65 2.68 -8.23 -4.53
N ALA A 66 3.90 -8.76 -4.57
CA ALA A 66 4.98 -8.15 -5.34
C ALA A 66 4.60 -8.02 -6.82
N HIS A 67 3.93 -9.01 -7.37
CA HIS A 67 3.47 -9.01 -8.76
C HIS A 67 2.46 -7.86 -9.01
N ASP A 68 1.45 -7.73 -8.17
CA ASP A 68 0.43 -6.69 -8.31
C ASP A 68 1.03 -5.29 -8.12
N LEU A 69 1.94 -5.14 -7.17
CA LEU A 69 2.65 -3.88 -6.94
C LEU A 69 3.46 -3.49 -8.18
N PHE A 70 4.21 -4.43 -8.74
CA PHE A 70 5.00 -4.20 -9.94
C PHE A 70 4.11 -3.77 -11.12
N LEU A 71 2.99 -4.46 -11.33
CA LEU A 71 2.03 -4.12 -12.39
C LEU A 71 1.49 -2.70 -12.21
N LEU A 72 1.13 -2.34 -10.97
CA LEU A 72 0.62 -1.00 -10.67
C LEU A 72 1.66 0.06 -10.99
N LEU A 73 2.87 -0.10 -10.48
CA LEU A 73 3.96 0.86 -10.69
C LEU A 73 4.26 1.05 -12.17
N LYS A 74 4.31 -0.05 -12.91
CA LYS A 74 4.60 -0.04 -14.35
C LYS A 74 3.46 0.60 -15.14
N LYS A 75 2.22 0.16 -14.93
CA LYS A 75 1.07 0.65 -15.69
C LYS A 75 0.81 2.13 -15.46
N GLU A 76 0.99 2.59 -14.22
CA GLU A 76 0.73 3.98 -13.86
C GLU A 76 1.97 4.87 -13.99
N GLY A 77 3.10 4.29 -14.38
CA GLY A 77 4.33 5.04 -14.60
C GLY A 77 4.91 5.67 -13.33
N TYR A 78 4.70 5.06 -12.18
CA TYR A 78 5.31 5.51 -10.94
C TYR A 78 6.78 5.12 -10.89
N ASP A 79 7.60 6.00 -10.33
CA ASP A 79 9.03 5.72 -10.15
C ASP A 79 9.23 4.72 -9.02
N ILE A 80 9.67 3.52 -9.39
CA ILE A 80 9.92 2.45 -8.44
C ILE A 80 10.99 2.83 -7.42
N ASN A 81 11.94 3.69 -7.80
CA ASN A 81 13.01 4.14 -6.91
C ASN A 81 12.48 4.99 -5.75
N LEU A 82 11.38 5.71 -5.95
CA LEU A 82 10.76 6.46 -4.86
C LEU A 82 10.36 5.52 -3.72
N MET A 83 9.80 4.37 -4.06
CA MET A 83 9.36 3.42 -3.04
C MET A 83 10.54 2.77 -2.30
N PHE A 84 11.63 2.46 -3.00
CA PHE A 84 12.75 1.73 -2.40
C PHE A 84 13.78 2.64 -1.73
N ASN A 85 13.92 3.89 -2.18
CA ASN A 85 15.01 4.77 -1.76
C ASN A 85 14.58 5.96 -0.91
N THR A 86 13.27 6.14 -0.66
CA THR A 86 12.76 7.25 0.14
C THR A 86 11.78 6.76 1.20
N ASN A 87 11.47 7.62 2.16
CA ASN A 87 10.39 7.38 3.10
C ASN A 87 9.09 7.98 2.55
N PRO A 88 7.91 7.43 2.93
CA PRO A 88 6.64 7.96 2.44
C PRO A 88 6.45 9.45 2.69
N GLU A 89 6.94 9.96 3.82
CA GLU A 89 6.84 11.38 4.18
C GLU A 89 7.61 12.28 3.22
N GLU A 90 8.70 11.79 2.63
CA GLU A 90 9.48 12.56 1.66
C GLU A 90 8.73 12.78 0.35
N VAL A 91 7.75 11.94 0.05
CA VAL A 91 6.93 12.08 -1.15
C VAL A 91 6.04 13.32 -1.08
N LEU A 92 5.74 13.80 0.13
CA LEU A 92 4.94 15.02 0.32
C LEU A 92 5.54 16.23 -0.43
N ALA A 93 6.85 16.29 -0.55
CA ALA A 93 7.52 17.38 -1.30
C ALA A 93 7.14 17.36 -2.79
N LYS A 94 6.66 16.24 -3.31
CA LYS A 94 6.27 16.06 -4.71
C LYS A 94 4.75 16.13 -4.90
N ILE A 95 4.02 16.48 -3.86
CA ILE A 95 2.56 16.56 -3.85
C ILE A 95 2.14 17.99 -3.56
N ASP A 96 1.12 18.48 -4.29
CA ASP A 96 0.54 19.79 -4.04
C ASP A 96 0.12 19.92 -2.58
N LYS A 97 0.46 21.03 -1.95
CA LYS A 97 0.21 21.30 -0.53
C LYS A 97 -1.24 21.11 -0.13
N LYS A 98 -2.18 21.35 -1.02
CA LYS A 98 -3.62 21.20 -0.72
C LYS A 98 -4.01 19.77 -0.38
N TYR A 99 -3.20 18.78 -0.78
CA TYR A 99 -3.44 17.36 -0.49
C TYR A 99 -2.67 16.85 0.72
N HIS A 100 -1.74 17.64 1.28
CA HIS A 100 -0.87 17.18 2.37
C HIS A 100 -1.65 16.71 3.59
N LYS A 101 -2.68 17.46 3.99
CA LYS A 101 -3.52 17.08 5.12
C LYS A 101 -4.18 15.72 4.91
N LYS A 102 -4.73 15.51 3.72
CA LYS A 102 -5.40 14.25 3.36
C LYS A 102 -4.42 13.08 3.37
N VAL A 103 -3.22 13.28 2.82
CA VAL A 103 -2.18 12.25 2.78
C VAL A 103 -1.70 11.92 4.19
N LEU A 104 -1.47 12.92 5.02
CA LEU A 104 -1.04 12.72 6.41
C LEU A 104 -2.12 12.03 7.25
N GLU A 105 -3.39 12.36 7.02
CA GLU A 105 -4.51 11.66 7.68
C GLU A 105 -4.53 10.17 7.31
N ASN A 106 -4.26 9.85 6.05
CA ASN A 106 -4.13 8.46 5.64
C ASN A 106 -2.95 7.76 6.31
N PHE A 107 -1.80 8.43 6.39
CA PHE A 107 -0.62 7.88 7.06
C PHE A 107 -0.92 7.54 8.52
N ALA A 108 -1.61 8.44 9.22
CA ALA A 108 -2.02 8.21 10.60
C ALA A 108 -2.97 7.01 10.73
N ARG A 109 -3.89 6.86 9.77
CA ARG A 109 -4.81 5.72 9.74
C ARG A 109 -4.07 4.41 9.50
N VAL A 110 -3.10 4.41 8.59
CA VAL A 110 -2.25 3.24 8.34
C VAL A 110 -1.52 2.84 9.61
N ASP A 111 -0.89 3.79 10.28
CA ASP A 111 -0.15 3.52 11.52
C ASP A 111 -1.05 2.93 12.60
N LYS A 112 -2.26 3.46 12.73
CA LYS A 112 -3.25 2.93 13.68
C LYS A 112 -3.65 1.49 13.36
N ASN A 113 -3.92 1.20 12.09
CA ASN A 113 -4.32 -0.15 11.67
C ASN A 113 -3.18 -1.14 11.85
N ILE A 114 -1.95 -0.75 11.56
CA ILE A 114 -0.76 -1.59 11.74
C ILE A 114 -0.52 -1.85 13.23
N GLU A 115 -0.70 -0.84 14.08
CA GLU A 115 -0.55 -1.01 15.53
C GLU A 115 -1.59 -1.99 16.08
N GLN A 116 -2.83 -1.91 15.61
CA GLN A 116 -3.87 -2.87 16.00
C GLN A 116 -3.52 -4.29 15.57
N GLU A 117 -3.02 -4.46 14.35
CA GLU A 117 -2.59 -5.78 13.85
C GLU A 117 -1.42 -6.31 14.68
N ARG A 118 -0.47 -5.45 15.03
CA ARG A 118 0.68 -5.82 15.87
C ARG A 118 0.22 -6.33 17.24
N LYS A 119 -0.77 -5.67 17.84
CA LYS A 119 -1.35 -6.08 19.11
C LYS A 119 -2.05 -7.45 19.00
N LEU A 120 -2.79 -7.66 17.93
CA LEU A 120 -3.45 -8.95 17.69
C LEU A 120 -2.42 -10.08 17.49
N GLN A 121 -1.36 -9.84 16.73
CA GLN A 121 -0.30 -10.81 16.57
C GLN A 121 0.37 -11.14 17.89
N ALA A 122 0.65 -10.14 18.72
CA ALA A 122 1.26 -10.34 20.03
C ALA A 122 0.33 -11.17 20.95
N LYS A 123 -0.98 -10.96 20.84
CA LYS A 123 -1.96 -11.71 21.63
C LYS A 123 -2.05 -13.17 21.22
N TYR A 124 -2.04 -13.45 19.91
CA TYR A 124 -2.29 -14.80 19.40
C TYR A 124 -1.01 -15.59 19.09
N ARG A 125 0.13 -14.92 18.95
CA ARG A 125 1.39 -15.56 18.62
C ARG A 125 1.77 -16.73 19.57
N PRO A 126 1.60 -16.57 20.90
CA PRO A 126 1.90 -17.68 21.81
C PRO A 126 1.00 -18.91 21.62
N MET A 127 -0.14 -18.75 20.97
CA MET A 127 -1.11 -19.83 20.72
C MET A 127 -0.84 -20.60 19.44
N LEU A 128 -0.02 -20.05 18.53
CA LEU A 128 0.22 -20.65 17.21
C LEU A 128 0.75 -22.07 17.28
N PRO A 129 1.74 -22.41 18.12
CA PRO A 129 2.24 -23.79 18.19
C PRO A 129 1.16 -24.78 18.58
N GLN A 130 0.27 -24.41 19.50
CA GLN A 130 -0.82 -25.26 19.93
C GLN A 130 -1.85 -25.45 18.81
N LEU A 131 -2.21 -24.36 18.11
CA LEU A 131 -3.15 -24.43 16.99
C LEU A 131 -2.60 -25.26 15.86
N GLU A 132 -1.32 -25.14 15.56
CA GLU A 132 -0.66 -25.94 14.54
C GLU A 132 -0.69 -27.43 14.89
N ARG A 133 -0.48 -27.78 16.17
CA ARG A 133 -0.57 -29.17 16.64
C ARG A 133 -1.98 -29.71 16.49
N GLU A 134 -2.99 -28.94 16.84
CA GLU A 134 -4.38 -29.34 16.71
C GLU A 134 -4.77 -29.61 15.25
N LEU A 135 -4.34 -28.71 14.35
CA LEU A 135 -4.59 -28.87 12.92
C LEU A 135 -3.88 -30.09 12.35
N ALA A 136 -2.64 -30.33 12.74
CA ALA A 136 -1.89 -31.52 12.32
C ALA A 136 -2.55 -32.82 12.83
N TYR A 137 -3.02 -32.81 14.06
CA TYR A 137 -3.73 -33.95 14.64
C TYR A 137 -5.03 -34.26 13.88
N GLN A 138 -5.83 -33.21 13.59
CA GLN A 138 -7.08 -33.38 12.84
C GLN A 138 -6.81 -33.93 11.43
N SER A 139 -5.78 -33.40 10.76
CA SER A 139 -5.39 -33.86 9.43
C SER A 139 -4.98 -35.34 9.43
N THR A 140 -4.23 -35.78 10.43
CA THR A 140 -3.80 -37.17 10.58
C THR A 140 -4.99 -38.09 10.87
N TYR A 141 -5.95 -37.62 11.65
CA TYR A 141 -7.09 -38.39 12.08
C TYR A 141 -8.12 -38.59 10.96
N LYS A 142 -8.18 -37.69 10.01
CA LYS A 142 -9.07 -37.75 8.83
C LYS A 142 -8.49 -38.57 7.67
N GLY A 143 -7.29 -39.03 7.84
CA GLY A 143 -6.56 -39.80 6.81
C GLY A 143 -7.07 -41.22 6.57
#